data_63273c483d23b42ee884c4891948017f
#
_entry.id   63273c483d23b42ee884c4891948017f
#
_cell.length_a   1.000
_cell.length_b   1.000
_cell.length_c   1.000
_cell.angle_alpha   90.00
_cell.angle_beta   90.00
_cell.angle_gamma   90.00
#
_symmetry.space_group_name_H-M   'P 1'
#
loop_
_entity.id
_entity.type
_entity.pdbx_description
1 polymer ?
#
loop_
_entity_poly.entity_id
_entity_poly.type
_entity_poly.pdbx_seq_one_letter_code
_entity_poly.pdbx_strand_id
1 'polypeptide(L)'
;PLQWDVETTAPTMARLYVSTTSELYFYVTTTTATYTNWTGIKSVFATLQTPTAPVTEFDAAAMFAITLAYNPGSTNLASPLEYTFLYGVTPYSTLTSAQQISLSAAGVNWVGTGAQGQISNTLIQTGSYMDLNPFNYWYCVDWLSINVAIALSAAIINGSNTPTNPLYYNQAGINTLQKVAQATVNNGISFGLILSPATVNAVSFQTYITQNPSNYAAGIYNGLSCTFVPLRGFTSITIYLTASNIPV
;
A
#
# COMPACT_ATOMS: atom_id res chain seq x y z
N PRO A 1 -14.83 -11.35 -7.44
CA PRO A 1 -14.72 -11.53 -5.99
C PRO A 1 -15.12 -12.95 -5.67
N LEU A 2 -14.20 -13.74 -5.19
CA LEU A 2 -14.53 -14.99 -4.57
C LEU A 2 -15.21 -14.62 -3.24
N GLN A 3 -16.53 -14.73 -3.19
CA GLN A 3 -17.26 -14.69 -1.95
C GLN A 3 -16.90 -15.98 -1.21
N TRP A 4 -15.93 -15.85 -0.34
CA TRP A 4 -15.48 -16.97 0.47
C TRP A 4 -16.33 -16.94 1.73
N ASP A 5 -17.35 -17.77 1.69
CA ASP A 5 -18.25 -17.97 2.79
C ASP A 5 -17.62 -18.95 3.78
N VAL A 6 -16.52 -18.56 4.44
CA VAL A 6 -16.16 -19.25 5.67
C VAL A 6 -15.12 -18.41 6.44
N GLU A 7 -15.56 -17.68 7.39
CA GLU A 7 -14.76 -16.86 8.29
C GLU A 7 -13.67 -17.63 9.07
N THR A 8 -13.67 -18.96 9.02
CA THR A 8 -12.62 -19.80 9.61
C THR A 8 -11.57 -20.26 8.58
N THR A 9 -11.96 -20.54 7.35
CA THR A 9 -11.05 -21.04 6.30
C THR A 9 -10.44 -19.90 5.48
N ALA A 10 -11.20 -18.87 5.17
CA ALA A 10 -10.72 -17.74 4.36
C ALA A 10 -9.56 -16.97 5.02
N PRO A 11 -9.54 -16.67 6.35
CA PRO A 11 -8.37 -16.08 6.98
C PRO A 11 -7.11 -16.94 6.89
N THR A 12 -7.24 -18.26 6.99
CA THR A 12 -6.11 -19.19 6.84
C THR A 12 -5.56 -19.14 5.43
N MET A 13 -6.42 -19.13 4.40
CA MET A 13 -6.01 -19.03 3.01
C MET A 13 -5.37 -17.68 2.70
N ALA A 14 -5.94 -16.56 3.19
CA ALA A 14 -5.35 -15.25 3.02
C ALA A 14 -3.94 -15.18 3.64
N ARG A 15 -3.71 -15.79 4.80
CA ARG A 15 -2.39 -15.88 5.44
C ARG A 15 -1.38 -16.67 4.61
N LEU A 16 -1.81 -17.72 3.92
CA LEU A 16 -0.94 -18.49 3.01
C LEU A 16 -0.46 -17.62 1.84
N TYR A 17 -1.34 -16.83 1.24
CA TYR A 17 -0.96 -15.92 0.15
C TYR A 17 -0.01 -14.80 0.61
N VAL A 18 -0.11 -14.34 1.84
CA VAL A 18 0.84 -13.36 2.41
C VAL A 18 2.24 -13.94 2.55
N SER A 19 2.38 -15.23 2.79
CA SER A 19 3.69 -15.90 2.93
C SER A 19 4.37 -16.23 1.59
N THR A 20 3.68 -16.07 0.46
CA THR A 20 4.22 -16.32 -0.88
C THR A 20 4.80 -15.04 -1.50
N THR A 21 5.50 -15.17 -2.61
CA THR A 21 6.06 -14.04 -3.38
C THR A 21 5.02 -13.27 -4.21
N SER A 22 3.83 -13.82 -4.39
CA SER A 22 2.73 -13.16 -5.10
C SER A 22 1.92 -12.29 -4.14
N GLU A 23 1.75 -11.03 -4.50
CA GLU A 23 0.94 -10.09 -3.72
C GLU A 23 -0.50 -10.10 -4.24
N LEU A 24 -1.40 -10.59 -3.40
CA LEU A 24 -2.84 -10.60 -3.65
C LEU A 24 -3.53 -9.86 -2.52
N TYR A 25 -4.46 -8.99 -2.89
CA TYR A 25 -5.28 -8.24 -1.93
C TYR A 25 -6.71 -8.76 -1.94
N PHE A 26 -7.25 -8.98 -0.74
CA PHE A 26 -8.59 -9.52 -0.52
C PHE A 26 -9.47 -8.44 0.09
N TYR A 27 -10.54 -8.09 -0.60
CA TYR A 27 -11.59 -7.22 -0.08
C TYR A 27 -12.70 -8.11 0.46
N VAL A 28 -12.87 -8.09 1.77
CA VAL A 28 -13.77 -9.03 2.45
C VAL A 28 -14.84 -8.28 3.24
N THR A 29 -16.03 -8.86 3.28
CA THR A 29 -17.09 -8.42 4.18
C THR A 29 -16.91 -9.09 5.54
N THR A 30 -17.08 -8.34 6.61
CA THR A 30 -17.01 -8.86 7.99
C THR A 30 -18.13 -8.29 8.85
N THR A 31 -18.21 -8.74 10.09
CA THR A 31 -19.19 -8.31 11.09
C THR A 31 -18.49 -7.78 12.34
N THR A 32 -19.22 -7.12 13.21
CA THR A 32 -18.71 -6.68 14.52
C THR A 32 -18.32 -7.83 15.45
N ALA A 33 -18.75 -9.06 15.15
CA ALA A 33 -18.42 -10.26 15.93
C ALA A 33 -17.19 -11.00 15.39
N THR A 34 -16.87 -10.86 14.11
CA THR A 34 -15.95 -11.77 13.38
C THR A 34 -14.72 -11.08 12.79
N TYR A 35 -14.66 -9.75 12.79
CA TYR A 35 -13.53 -8.99 12.19
C TYR A 35 -12.18 -9.38 12.81
N THR A 36 -12.14 -9.85 14.06
CA THR A 36 -10.90 -10.26 14.73
C THR A 36 -10.20 -11.43 14.05
N ASN A 37 -10.94 -12.25 13.27
CA ASN A 37 -10.37 -13.36 12.51
C ASN A 37 -9.37 -12.88 11.43
N TRP A 38 -9.49 -11.64 10.97
CA TRP A 38 -8.67 -11.04 9.92
C TRP A 38 -7.47 -10.25 10.45
N THR A 39 -7.38 -10.03 11.76
CA THR A 39 -6.37 -9.17 12.38
C THR A 39 -4.94 -9.56 11.99
N GLY A 40 -4.13 -8.59 11.64
CA GLY A 40 -2.72 -8.73 11.30
C GLY A 40 -2.44 -9.29 9.91
N ILE A 41 -3.45 -9.45 9.04
CA ILE A 41 -3.24 -9.94 7.67
C ILE A 41 -3.08 -8.73 6.74
N LYS A 42 -1.85 -8.49 6.27
CA LYS A 42 -1.50 -7.32 5.43
C LYS A 42 -2.25 -7.22 4.10
N SER A 43 -2.71 -8.35 3.57
CA SER A 43 -3.39 -8.42 2.26
C SER A 43 -4.90 -8.33 2.36
N VAL A 44 -5.48 -8.16 3.55
CA VAL A 44 -6.92 -8.12 3.75
C VAL A 44 -7.41 -6.71 4.05
N PHE A 45 -8.35 -6.24 3.25
CA PHE A 45 -9.13 -5.03 3.46
C PHE A 45 -10.53 -5.45 3.92
N ALA A 46 -10.74 -5.48 5.24
CA ALA A 46 -12.00 -5.93 5.83
C ALA A 46 -12.98 -4.78 5.97
N THR A 47 -14.21 -4.97 5.51
CA THR A 47 -15.27 -3.96 5.50
C THR A 47 -16.51 -4.47 6.22
N LEU A 48 -17.05 -3.69 7.15
CA LEU A 48 -18.35 -3.96 7.73
C LEU A 48 -19.45 -3.67 6.71
N GLN A 49 -20.31 -4.66 6.48
CA GLN A 49 -21.55 -4.44 5.70
C GLN A 49 -22.54 -3.66 6.53
N THR A 50 -23.09 -2.60 5.97
CA THR A 50 -24.14 -1.81 6.59
C THR A 50 -25.42 -2.65 6.73
N PRO A 51 -25.96 -2.85 7.95
CA PRO A 51 -27.09 -3.78 8.16
C PRO A 51 -28.41 -3.28 7.58
N THR A 52 -28.53 -1.99 7.34
CA THR A 52 -29.71 -1.34 6.73
C THR A 52 -29.58 -1.17 5.23
N ALA A 53 -28.46 -1.57 4.63
CA ALA A 53 -28.25 -1.49 3.20
C ALA A 53 -29.18 -2.46 2.44
N PRO A 54 -29.63 -2.10 1.23
CA PRO A 54 -30.33 -3.05 0.35
C PRO A 54 -29.48 -4.30 0.08
N VAL A 55 -30.14 -5.44 -0.12
CA VAL A 55 -29.45 -6.72 -0.39
C VAL A 55 -28.60 -6.73 -1.68
N THR A 56 -28.78 -5.73 -2.53
CA THR A 56 -28.01 -5.52 -3.76
C THR A 56 -26.80 -4.62 -3.56
N GLU A 57 -26.59 -4.06 -2.37
CA GLU A 57 -25.51 -3.17 -2.02
C GLU A 57 -24.42 -3.93 -1.25
N PHE A 58 -23.17 -3.83 -1.72
CA PHE A 58 -22.02 -4.49 -1.14
C PHE A 58 -20.93 -3.46 -0.83
N ASP A 59 -20.77 -3.10 0.44
CA ASP A 59 -19.84 -2.06 0.89
C ASP A 59 -18.40 -2.38 0.51
N ALA A 60 -17.97 -3.63 0.69
CA ALA A 60 -16.63 -4.08 0.31
C ALA A 60 -16.36 -3.96 -1.19
N ALA A 61 -17.37 -4.23 -2.03
CA ALA A 61 -17.25 -4.10 -3.48
C ALA A 61 -17.17 -2.63 -3.91
N ALA A 62 -17.92 -1.74 -3.25
CA ALA A 62 -17.85 -0.30 -3.51
C ALA A 62 -16.46 0.26 -3.19
N MET A 63 -15.87 -0.12 -2.05
CA MET A 63 -14.50 0.26 -1.69
C MET A 63 -13.46 -0.33 -2.64
N PHE A 64 -13.63 -1.59 -3.05
CA PHE A 64 -12.77 -2.23 -4.04
C PHE A 64 -12.79 -1.50 -5.38
N ALA A 65 -13.97 -1.08 -5.86
CA ALA A 65 -14.11 -0.37 -7.13
C ALA A 65 -13.26 0.93 -7.17
N ILE A 66 -13.17 1.65 -6.05
CA ILE A 66 -12.32 2.85 -5.96
C ILE A 66 -10.85 2.47 -6.10
N THR A 67 -10.41 1.39 -5.47
CA THR A 67 -8.99 0.98 -5.52
C THR A 67 -8.56 0.48 -6.89
N LEU A 68 -9.49 0.00 -7.73
CA LEU A 68 -9.20 -0.40 -9.11
C LEU A 68 -8.72 0.75 -10.00
N ALA A 69 -9.01 2.01 -9.64
CA ALA A 69 -8.50 3.18 -10.35
C ALA A 69 -6.98 3.36 -10.17
N TYR A 70 -6.38 2.71 -9.18
CA TYR A 70 -4.97 2.82 -8.84
C TYR A 70 -4.20 1.58 -9.29
N ASN A 71 -3.48 1.70 -10.41
CA ASN A 71 -2.60 0.62 -10.89
C ASN A 71 -1.13 1.02 -10.64
N PRO A 72 -0.40 0.36 -9.74
CA PRO A 72 0.98 0.74 -9.41
C PRO A 72 1.96 0.58 -10.57
N GLY A 73 1.61 -0.16 -11.63
CA GLY A 73 2.41 -0.26 -12.85
C GLY A 73 2.25 0.93 -13.81
N SER A 74 1.22 1.77 -13.66
CA SER A 74 0.91 2.86 -14.60
C SER A 74 0.49 4.17 -13.94
N THR A 75 0.04 4.15 -12.68
CA THR A 75 -0.39 5.35 -11.94
C THR A 75 0.67 5.72 -10.92
N ASN A 76 1.06 6.99 -10.89
CA ASN A 76 2.16 7.47 -10.04
C ASN A 76 1.71 8.09 -8.72
N LEU A 77 0.42 8.02 -8.40
CA LEU A 77 -0.17 8.58 -7.19
C LEU A 77 -1.26 7.66 -6.67
N ALA A 78 -1.39 7.59 -5.35
CA ALA A 78 -2.55 7.02 -4.69
C ALA A 78 -2.98 7.93 -3.53
N SER A 79 -4.24 8.26 -3.48
CA SER A 79 -4.82 8.99 -2.36
C SER A 79 -5.02 8.05 -1.17
N PRO A 80 -4.89 8.55 0.08
CA PRO A 80 -5.43 7.84 1.24
C PRO A 80 -6.90 7.52 1.01
N LEU A 81 -7.33 6.32 1.37
CA LEU A 81 -8.75 5.93 1.22
C LEU A 81 -9.64 6.47 2.33
N GLU A 82 -9.08 6.75 3.50
CA GLU A 82 -9.82 7.36 4.60
C GLU A 82 -10.40 8.70 4.15
N TYR A 83 -11.69 8.89 4.42
CA TYR A 83 -12.50 10.04 4.00
C TYR A 83 -12.75 10.17 2.49
N THR A 84 -12.43 9.16 1.69
CA THR A 84 -12.82 9.12 0.28
C THR A 84 -14.33 8.96 0.16
N PHE A 85 -14.95 9.75 -0.72
CA PHE A 85 -16.39 9.70 -0.95
C PHE A 85 -16.81 8.40 -1.63
N LEU A 86 -17.92 7.85 -1.15
CA LEU A 86 -18.64 6.73 -1.76
C LEU A 86 -20.00 7.21 -2.22
N TYR A 87 -20.35 6.94 -3.47
CA TYR A 87 -21.65 7.34 -4.02
C TYR A 87 -22.57 6.13 -4.13
N GLY A 88 -23.84 6.34 -3.75
CA GLY A 88 -24.87 5.31 -3.84
C GLY A 88 -24.71 4.16 -2.83
N VAL A 89 -24.06 4.42 -1.71
CA VAL A 89 -23.83 3.46 -0.63
C VAL A 89 -24.47 3.97 0.66
N THR A 90 -25.11 3.06 1.41
CA THR A 90 -25.82 3.39 2.66
C THR A 90 -24.82 3.47 3.83
N PRO A 91 -24.79 4.57 4.60
CA PRO A 91 -23.89 4.70 5.74
C PRO A 91 -24.31 3.83 6.92
N TYR A 92 -23.34 3.33 7.66
CA TYR A 92 -23.54 2.57 8.89
C TYR A 92 -23.89 3.52 10.05
N SER A 93 -25.17 3.80 10.24
CA SER A 93 -25.66 4.82 11.18
C SER A 93 -25.81 4.35 12.64
N THR A 94 -25.70 3.05 12.92
CA THR A 94 -25.95 2.47 14.24
C THR A 94 -24.71 2.16 15.07
N LEU A 95 -23.49 2.44 14.53
CA LEU A 95 -22.25 2.27 15.28
C LEU A 95 -22.13 3.30 16.41
N THR A 96 -21.94 2.82 17.62
CA THR A 96 -21.59 3.67 18.77
C THR A 96 -20.16 4.20 18.62
N SER A 97 -19.84 5.34 19.25
CA SER A 97 -18.49 5.89 19.23
C SER A 97 -17.44 4.90 19.76
N ALA A 98 -17.78 4.09 20.76
CA ALA A 98 -16.88 3.06 21.29
C ALA A 98 -16.59 1.96 20.26
N GLN A 99 -17.60 1.55 19.50
CA GLN A 99 -17.43 0.57 18.41
C GLN A 99 -16.58 1.17 17.27
N GLN A 100 -16.83 2.41 16.87
CA GLN A 100 -16.02 3.09 15.86
C GLN A 100 -14.53 3.16 16.24
N ILE A 101 -14.23 3.52 17.49
CA ILE A 101 -12.85 3.53 18.02
C ILE A 101 -12.24 2.13 17.96
N SER A 102 -12.96 1.10 18.39
CA SER A 102 -12.47 -0.27 18.39
C SER A 102 -12.22 -0.80 16.97
N LEU A 103 -13.10 -0.50 16.04
CA LEU A 103 -12.98 -0.89 14.63
C LEU A 103 -11.81 -0.18 13.94
N SER A 104 -11.66 1.13 14.16
CA SER A 104 -10.51 1.88 13.65
C SER A 104 -9.19 1.33 14.20
N ALA A 105 -9.13 1.06 15.49
CA ALA A 105 -7.95 0.48 16.13
C ALA A 105 -7.59 -0.92 15.60
N ALA A 106 -8.58 -1.63 15.03
CA ALA A 106 -8.39 -2.94 14.41
C ALA A 106 -8.15 -2.88 12.89
N GLY A 107 -8.19 -1.71 12.26
CA GLY A 107 -8.04 -1.55 10.81
C GLY A 107 -9.27 -1.96 9.99
N VAL A 108 -10.43 -2.08 10.64
CA VAL A 108 -11.69 -2.42 9.96
C VAL A 108 -12.29 -1.19 9.33
N ASN A 109 -12.75 -1.32 8.10
CA ASN A 109 -13.35 -0.26 7.33
C ASN A 109 -14.88 -0.31 7.40
N TRP A 110 -15.54 0.85 7.32
CA TRP A 110 -17.00 0.94 7.21
C TRP A 110 -17.40 2.20 6.43
N VAL A 111 -18.64 2.23 5.97
CA VAL A 111 -19.22 3.41 5.32
C VAL A 111 -19.73 4.34 6.41
N GLY A 112 -19.14 5.51 6.54
CA GLY A 112 -19.55 6.55 7.47
C GLY A 112 -20.17 7.76 6.77
N THR A 113 -20.49 8.79 7.53
CA THR A 113 -20.90 10.09 7.01
C THR A 113 -19.89 11.15 7.39
N GLY A 114 -19.69 12.11 6.48
CA GLY A 114 -18.89 13.30 6.70
C GLY A 114 -19.52 14.49 6.00
N ALA A 115 -19.14 15.70 6.39
CA ALA A 115 -19.64 16.92 5.80
C ALA A 115 -18.52 17.68 5.08
N GLN A 116 -18.79 18.07 3.83
CA GLN A 116 -17.95 18.99 3.08
C GLN A 116 -18.82 20.15 2.59
N GLY A 117 -18.45 21.37 2.94
CA GLY A 117 -19.23 22.56 2.53
C GLY A 117 -20.69 22.51 3.00
N GLN A 118 -20.96 21.96 4.19
CA GLN A 118 -22.30 21.76 4.77
C GLN A 118 -23.16 20.68 4.08
N ILE A 119 -22.62 19.95 3.12
CA ILE A 119 -23.29 18.81 2.49
C ILE A 119 -22.78 17.53 3.14
N SER A 120 -23.71 16.71 3.66
CA SER A 120 -23.38 15.39 4.18
C SER A 120 -23.14 14.42 3.03
N ASN A 121 -22.01 13.73 3.06
CA ASN A 121 -21.65 12.72 2.08
C ASN A 121 -21.33 11.40 2.78
N THR A 122 -21.52 10.29 2.08
CA THR A 122 -21.00 8.99 2.48
C THR A 122 -19.51 8.88 2.15
N LEU A 123 -18.75 8.28 3.05
CA LEU A 123 -17.29 8.14 2.88
C LEU A 123 -16.75 6.91 3.58
N ILE A 124 -15.55 6.53 3.16
CA ILE A 124 -14.80 5.43 3.78
C ILE A 124 -14.24 5.92 5.11
N GLN A 125 -14.48 5.15 6.17
CA GLN A 125 -13.81 5.32 7.46
C GLN A 125 -12.66 4.31 7.58
N THR A 126 -11.57 4.74 8.17
CA THR A 126 -10.31 4.01 8.41
C THR A 126 -9.41 3.88 7.16
N GLY A 127 -9.86 3.34 6.04
CA GLY A 127 -9.08 3.23 4.79
C GLY A 127 -7.81 2.35 4.89
N SER A 128 -7.80 1.36 5.80
CA SER A 128 -6.62 0.56 6.14
C SER A 128 -6.84 -0.93 5.88
N TYR A 129 -5.72 -1.64 5.68
CA TYR A 129 -5.71 -3.10 5.73
C TYR A 129 -5.66 -3.60 7.18
N MET A 130 -5.92 -4.88 7.40
CA MET A 130 -5.99 -5.50 8.72
C MET A 130 -4.64 -5.60 9.45
N ASP A 131 -3.56 -5.18 8.84
CA ASP A 131 -2.24 -4.96 9.45
C ASP A 131 -2.02 -3.52 9.93
N LEU A 132 -3.07 -2.70 9.92
CA LEU A 132 -3.10 -1.29 10.32
C LEU A 132 -2.33 -0.34 9.39
N ASN A 133 -1.89 -0.81 8.23
CA ASN A 133 -1.30 0.06 7.24
C ASN A 133 -2.37 0.57 6.27
N PRO A 134 -2.38 1.87 5.96
CA PRO A 134 -3.35 2.44 5.03
C PRO A 134 -3.10 1.93 3.60
N PHE A 135 -4.11 2.02 2.75
CA PHE A 135 -4.04 1.62 1.35
C PHE A 135 -2.83 2.20 0.60
N ASN A 136 -2.59 3.50 0.74
CA ASN A 136 -1.49 4.18 0.06
C ASN A 136 -0.09 3.73 0.54
N TYR A 137 0.03 3.14 1.74
CA TYR A 137 1.27 2.53 2.20
C TYR A 137 1.64 1.32 1.33
N TRP A 138 0.73 0.35 1.20
CA TRP A 138 0.98 -0.84 0.39
C TRP A 138 1.04 -0.51 -1.10
N TYR A 139 0.23 0.43 -1.57
CA TYR A 139 0.36 0.95 -2.92
C TYR A 139 1.77 1.48 -3.23
N CYS A 140 2.36 2.25 -2.32
CA CYS A 140 3.72 2.75 -2.47
C CYS A 140 4.75 1.61 -2.52
N VAL A 141 4.63 0.60 -1.65
CA VAL A 141 5.51 -0.57 -1.64
C VAL A 141 5.45 -1.31 -2.97
N ASP A 142 4.25 -1.57 -3.47
CA ASP A 142 4.03 -2.26 -4.75
C ASP A 142 4.53 -1.43 -5.93
N TRP A 143 4.22 -0.11 -5.92
CA TRP A 143 4.69 0.80 -6.95
C TRP A 143 6.22 0.78 -7.06
N LEU A 144 6.92 0.88 -5.94
CA LEU A 144 8.38 0.89 -5.94
C LEU A 144 8.94 -0.47 -6.39
N SER A 145 8.40 -1.57 -5.88
CA SER A 145 8.82 -2.93 -6.25
C SER A 145 8.68 -3.16 -7.75
N ILE A 146 7.51 -2.86 -8.32
CA ILE A 146 7.22 -3.06 -9.74
C ILE A 146 8.10 -2.16 -10.61
N ASN A 147 8.17 -0.87 -10.31
CA ASN A 147 8.87 0.09 -11.16
C ASN A 147 10.39 -0.06 -11.09
N VAL A 148 10.96 -0.43 -9.93
CA VAL A 148 12.38 -0.77 -9.82
C VAL A 148 12.69 -2.04 -10.62
N ALA A 149 11.86 -3.08 -10.52
CA ALA A 149 12.03 -4.30 -11.29
C ALA A 149 11.98 -4.04 -12.81
N ILE A 150 11.01 -3.24 -13.28
CA ILE A 150 10.90 -2.84 -14.68
C ILE A 150 12.14 -2.05 -15.11
N ALA A 151 12.58 -1.06 -14.34
CA ALA A 151 13.72 -0.22 -14.68
C ALA A 151 15.03 -1.01 -14.73
N LEU A 152 15.27 -1.91 -13.76
CA LEU A 152 16.44 -2.78 -13.73
C LEU A 152 16.42 -3.78 -14.91
N SER A 153 15.27 -4.39 -15.20
CA SER A 153 15.12 -5.30 -16.32
C SER A 153 15.40 -4.58 -17.66
N ALA A 154 14.85 -3.38 -17.84
CA ALA A 154 15.12 -2.55 -19.02
C ALA A 154 16.61 -2.20 -19.15
N ALA A 155 17.28 -1.87 -18.04
CA ALA A 155 18.71 -1.57 -18.04
C ALA A 155 19.57 -2.78 -18.48
N ILE A 156 19.23 -3.98 -18.00
CA ILE A 156 19.91 -5.23 -18.37
C ILE A 156 19.67 -5.55 -19.86
N ILE A 157 18.42 -5.48 -20.31
CA ILE A 157 18.07 -5.74 -21.72
C ILE A 157 18.79 -4.75 -22.64
N ASN A 158 18.73 -3.46 -22.34
CA ASN A 158 19.39 -2.43 -23.15
C ASN A 158 20.91 -2.59 -23.15
N GLY A 159 21.52 -2.90 -22.00
CA GLY A 159 22.95 -3.17 -21.88
C GLY A 159 23.40 -4.39 -22.68
N SER A 160 22.55 -5.42 -22.79
CA SER A 160 22.83 -6.62 -23.58
C SER A 160 22.70 -6.36 -25.10
N ASN A 161 21.87 -5.38 -25.52
CA ASN A 161 21.59 -5.07 -26.92
C ASN A 161 22.36 -3.84 -27.43
N THR A 162 23.23 -3.22 -26.63
CA THR A 162 23.98 -2.03 -26.99
C THR A 162 25.47 -2.36 -27.08
N PRO A 163 26.03 -2.75 -28.27
CA PRO A 163 27.42 -3.18 -28.41
C PRO A 163 28.46 -2.12 -28.01
N THR A 164 28.08 -0.84 -28.12
CA THR A 164 28.97 0.29 -27.82
C THR A 164 29.04 0.62 -26.33
N ASN A 165 28.10 0.12 -25.53
CA ASN A 165 28.06 0.33 -24.08
C ASN A 165 27.43 -0.88 -23.37
N PRO A 166 28.06 -2.05 -23.42
CA PRO A 166 27.53 -3.27 -22.85
C PRO A 166 27.55 -3.22 -21.31
N LEU A 167 26.53 -3.78 -20.69
CA LEU A 167 26.42 -3.91 -19.25
C LEU A 167 27.10 -5.22 -18.80
N TYR A 168 28.27 -5.12 -18.20
CA TYR A 168 28.99 -6.26 -17.66
C TYR A 168 28.79 -6.41 -16.15
N TYR A 169 28.92 -7.65 -15.66
CA TYR A 169 28.91 -7.95 -14.23
C TYR A 169 30.25 -7.59 -13.60
N ASN A 170 30.44 -6.32 -13.33
CA ASN A 170 31.60 -5.72 -12.67
C ASN A 170 31.14 -4.50 -11.85
N GLN A 171 32.09 -3.81 -11.22
CA GLN A 171 31.75 -2.63 -10.40
C GLN A 171 31.03 -1.53 -11.19
N ALA A 172 31.40 -1.30 -12.43
CA ALA A 172 30.76 -0.29 -13.28
C ALA A 172 29.30 -0.65 -13.59
N GLY A 173 29.04 -1.93 -13.88
CA GLY A 173 27.68 -2.44 -14.10
C GLY A 173 26.82 -2.33 -12.84
N ILE A 174 27.36 -2.72 -11.66
CA ILE A 174 26.66 -2.56 -10.38
C ILE A 174 26.32 -1.08 -10.13
N ASN A 175 27.26 -0.17 -10.35
CA ASN A 175 27.02 1.26 -10.19
C ASN A 175 25.94 1.80 -11.15
N THR A 176 25.87 1.25 -12.37
CA THR A 176 24.81 1.60 -13.34
C THR A 176 23.45 1.12 -12.84
N LEU A 177 23.33 -0.12 -12.40
CA LEU A 177 22.08 -0.66 -11.84
C LEU A 177 21.65 0.09 -10.57
N GLN A 178 22.59 0.43 -9.69
CA GLN A 178 22.31 1.26 -8.50
C GLN A 178 21.75 2.63 -8.88
N LYS A 179 22.34 3.31 -9.88
CA LYS A 179 21.84 4.62 -10.37
C LYS A 179 20.45 4.51 -10.96
N VAL A 180 20.15 3.45 -11.72
CA VAL A 180 18.83 3.20 -12.29
C VAL A 180 17.79 3.00 -11.18
N ALA A 181 18.08 2.16 -10.19
CA ALA A 181 17.20 1.96 -9.04
C ALA A 181 17.01 3.26 -8.23
N GLN A 182 18.09 4.02 -8.00
CA GLN A 182 18.02 5.31 -7.29
C GLN A 182 17.16 6.33 -8.05
N ALA A 183 17.25 6.38 -9.38
CA ALA A 183 16.39 7.26 -10.19
C ALA A 183 14.91 6.93 -10.01
N THR A 184 14.56 5.65 -9.95
CA THR A 184 13.18 5.21 -9.69
C THR A 184 12.71 5.59 -8.28
N VAL A 185 13.57 5.44 -7.27
CA VAL A 185 13.28 5.89 -5.89
C VAL A 185 13.06 7.41 -5.86
N ASN A 186 13.90 8.19 -6.54
CA ASN A 186 13.76 9.65 -6.64
C ASN A 186 12.45 10.05 -7.34
N ASN A 187 12.01 9.31 -8.36
CA ASN A 187 10.70 9.51 -8.97
C ASN A 187 9.57 9.27 -7.96
N GLY A 188 9.67 8.20 -7.15
CA GLY A 188 8.72 7.95 -6.07
C GLY A 188 8.64 9.08 -5.04
N ILE A 189 9.78 9.69 -4.69
CA ILE A 189 9.82 10.90 -3.84
C ILE A 189 9.13 12.08 -4.54
N SER A 190 9.41 12.31 -5.81
CA SER A 190 8.84 13.42 -6.59
C SER A 190 7.33 13.29 -6.77
N PHE A 191 6.82 12.06 -6.86
CA PHE A 191 5.37 11.78 -6.95
C PHE A 191 4.67 11.83 -5.58
N GLY A 192 5.40 12.03 -4.49
CA GLY A 192 4.81 12.06 -3.16
C GLY A 192 4.39 10.68 -2.64
N LEU A 193 5.05 9.61 -3.07
CA LEU A 193 4.83 8.26 -2.56
C LEU A 193 5.78 7.94 -1.40
N ILE A 194 7.01 8.46 -1.45
CA ILE A 194 8.10 8.14 -0.54
C ILE A 194 8.56 9.41 0.18
N LEU A 195 8.79 9.29 1.48
CA LEU A 195 9.40 10.34 2.27
C LEU A 195 10.91 10.44 1.96
N SER A 196 11.39 11.65 1.69
CA SER A 196 12.83 11.92 1.53
C SER A 196 13.53 12.02 2.90
N PRO A 197 14.78 11.52 3.03
CA PRO A 197 15.59 10.86 2.01
C PRO A 197 15.36 9.35 1.92
N ALA A 198 15.57 8.79 0.73
CA ALA A 198 15.65 7.34 0.53
C ALA A 198 16.81 7.03 -0.42
N THR A 199 17.66 6.08 -0.04
CA THR A 199 18.91 5.78 -0.77
C THR A 199 19.01 4.29 -1.09
N VAL A 200 19.38 4.02 -2.33
CA VAL A 200 19.72 2.66 -2.77
C VAL A 200 21.18 2.38 -2.49
N ASN A 201 21.43 1.33 -1.72
CA ASN A 201 22.76 0.84 -1.41
C ASN A 201 23.12 -0.34 -2.33
N ALA A 202 24.40 -0.49 -2.63
CA ALA A 202 24.93 -1.61 -3.41
C ALA A 202 26.14 -2.22 -2.69
N VAL A 203 26.17 -3.54 -2.58
CA VAL A 203 27.38 -4.25 -2.16
C VAL A 203 28.40 -4.17 -3.28
N SER A 204 29.65 -3.80 -2.98
CA SER A 204 30.70 -3.68 -4.00
C SER A 204 30.96 -5.00 -4.71
N PHE A 205 31.37 -4.95 -5.97
CA PHE A 205 31.65 -6.13 -6.78
C PHE A 205 32.62 -7.09 -6.07
N GLN A 206 33.75 -6.59 -5.57
CA GLN A 206 34.74 -7.44 -4.92
C GLN A 206 34.22 -8.10 -3.65
N THR A 207 33.50 -7.36 -2.83
CA THR A 207 32.87 -7.89 -1.61
C THR A 207 31.85 -8.96 -1.94
N TYR A 208 30.99 -8.69 -2.95
CA TYR A 208 29.92 -9.59 -3.32
C TYR A 208 30.41 -10.92 -3.87
N ILE A 209 31.41 -10.92 -4.79
CA ILE A 209 31.95 -12.16 -5.37
C ILE A 209 32.71 -12.99 -4.34
N THR A 210 33.35 -12.35 -3.34
CA THR A 210 34.01 -13.05 -2.24
C THR A 210 33.01 -13.76 -1.34
N GLN A 211 31.87 -13.12 -1.07
CA GLN A 211 30.81 -13.67 -0.22
C GLN A 211 29.90 -14.67 -0.96
N ASN A 212 29.72 -14.49 -2.26
CA ASN A 212 28.74 -15.22 -3.07
C ASN A 212 29.32 -15.68 -4.42
N PRO A 213 30.39 -16.51 -4.43
CA PRO A 213 31.07 -16.90 -5.67
C PRO A 213 30.18 -17.71 -6.63
N SER A 214 29.24 -18.51 -6.10
CA SER A 214 28.28 -19.26 -6.90
C SER A 214 27.28 -18.36 -7.62
N ASN A 215 26.85 -17.27 -6.98
CA ASN A 215 25.95 -16.29 -7.60
C ASN A 215 26.65 -15.56 -8.74
N TYR A 216 27.94 -15.22 -8.56
CA TYR A 216 28.71 -14.62 -9.65
C TYR A 216 28.81 -15.55 -10.87
N ALA A 217 29.11 -16.84 -10.64
CA ALA A 217 29.17 -17.82 -11.71
C ALA A 217 27.82 -18.03 -12.42
N ALA A 218 26.71 -17.85 -11.70
CA ALA A 218 25.35 -17.91 -12.24
C ALA A 218 24.86 -16.58 -12.84
N GLY A 219 25.66 -15.50 -12.80
CA GLY A 219 25.24 -14.18 -13.26
C GLY A 219 24.21 -13.48 -12.37
N ILE A 220 24.10 -13.86 -11.10
CA ILE A 220 23.10 -13.35 -10.16
C ILE A 220 23.72 -12.30 -9.23
N TYR A 221 23.06 -11.13 -9.10
CA TYR A 221 23.45 -10.09 -8.15
C TYR A 221 22.27 -9.68 -7.28
N ASN A 222 22.35 -9.98 -5.97
CA ASN A 222 21.33 -9.67 -4.96
C ASN A 222 21.83 -8.61 -3.96
N GLY A 223 22.81 -7.78 -4.36
CA GLY A 223 23.48 -6.83 -3.48
C GLY A 223 22.85 -5.43 -3.44
N LEU A 224 21.73 -5.18 -4.15
CA LEU A 224 21.00 -3.93 -4.05
C LEU A 224 20.01 -3.97 -2.88
N SER A 225 19.95 -2.87 -2.13
CA SER A 225 18.99 -2.70 -1.04
C SER A 225 18.55 -1.24 -0.93
N CYS A 226 17.30 -1.02 -0.52
CA CYS A 226 16.78 0.31 -0.22
C CYS A 226 15.85 0.24 0.99
N THR A 227 16.04 1.17 1.93
CA THR A 227 15.09 1.41 3.02
C THR A 227 14.37 2.72 2.75
N PHE A 228 13.06 2.70 2.79
CA PHE A 228 12.23 3.86 2.49
C PHE A 228 11.01 3.91 3.42
N VAL A 229 10.41 5.09 3.52
CA VAL A 229 9.20 5.30 4.31
C VAL A 229 8.10 5.79 3.36
N PRO A 230 7.01 5.02 3.18
CA PRO A 230 5.84 5.47 2.44
C PRO A 230 5.18 6.67 3.10
N LEU A 231 4.71 7.63 2.31
CA LEU A 231 3.93 8.75 2.82
C LEU A 231 2.53 8.29 3.25
N ARG A 232 2.04 8.87 4.36
CA ARG A 232 0.72 8.59 4.93
C ARG A 232 -0.19 9.80 4.81
N GLY A 233 -1.50 9.57 4.75
CA GLY A 233 -2.51 10.61 4.88
C GLY A 233 -2.68 11.07 6.35
N PHE A 234 -3.40 12.17 6.54
CA PHE A 234 -3.85 12.60 7.86
C PHE A 234 -5.12 11.84 8.24
N THR A 235 -5.13 11.26 9.42
CA THR A 235 -6.31 10.61 10.00
C THR A 235 -7.03 11.53 10.99
N SER A 236 -6.31 12.47 11.61
CA SER A 236 -6.88 13.48 12.50
C SER A 236 -5.99 14.72 12.59
N ILE A 237 -6.60 15.86 12.88
CA ILE A 237 -5.89 17.12 13.12
C ILE A 237 -6.45 17.72 14.39
N THR A 238 -5.57 18.08 15.33
CA THR A 238 -5.95 18.81 16.55
C THR A 238 -5.34 20.22 16.49
N ILE A 239 -6.16 21.22 16.71
CA ILE A 239 -5.72 22.61 16.84
C ILE A 239 -5.95 23.09 18.27
N TYR A 240 -4.95 23.72 18.86
CA TYR A 240 -5.04 24.36 20.18
C TYR A 240 -5.22 25.86 19.97
N LEU A 241 -6.38 26.38 20.42
CA LEU A 241 -6.69 27.81 20.34
C LEU A 241 -6.63 28.41 21.73
N THR A 242 -5.85 29.47 21.90
CA THR A 242 -5.80 30.27 23.14
C THR A 242 -6.31 31.67 22.83
N ALA A 243 -7.42 32.05 23.47
CA ALA A 243 -7.90 33.43 23.42
C ALA A 243 -7.18 34.24 24.48
N SER A 244 -6.63 35.42 24.10
CA SER A 244 -6.05 36.39 25.04
C SER A 244 -6.90 37.65 25.03
N ASN A 245 -7.19 38.13 26.22
CA ASN A 245 -7.86 39.44 26.41
C ASN A 245 -6.87 40.62 26.40
N ILE A 246 -5.57 40.32 26.25
CA ILE A 246 -4.52 41.31 26.21
C ILE A 246 -4.04 41.42 24.77
N PRO A 247 -4.06 42.65 24.16
CA PRO A 247 -3.45 42.87 22.85
C PRO A 247 -1.95 42.54 22.92
N VAL A 248 -1.44 41.76 21.95
CA VAL A 248 -0.01 41.46 21.79
C VAL A 248 0.65 42.53 20.95
#